data_9fe423775bc1f2f3ff8a47441d77da29
#
_entry.id   9fe423775bc1f2f3ff8a47441d77da29
#
_cell.length_a   1.000
_cell.length_b   1.000
_cell.length_c   1.000
_cell.angle_alpha   90.00
_cell.angle_beta   90.00
_cell.angle_gamma   90.00
#
_symmetry.space_group_name_H-M   'P 1'
#
loop_
_entity.id
_entity.type
_entity.pdbx_description
1 polymer ?
#
loop_
_entity_poly.entity_id
_entity_poly.type
_entity_poly.pdbx_seq_one_letter_code
_entity_poly.pdbx_strand_id
1 'polypeptide(L)'
;MTFAEIKELDQKYVAHTYGRADFAIKCGSGAECEDYNGKKYIDFSTGIGVNALGFSDPDWVKAVCDQAAKFAHISNLYYTEPGVKAAKMICEKSGMKKVFFGNSGAEANEGMIKAARKYSQTKYGKERYEIITLINSFHGRTVTTVAATGQAAMHVNFDPFTPGFVYAVANDFEDLLSKVSDKTAGIMMEMIQGEGGVIPLDKEFVTKVAALCKEKDILLMVDEVQTGNGRTGYYYAYQAFGIQPDIVSTAKGLGGGLPIGAVLFGEKTENTLVAGDHGSTFGMNPIACAGACAVLEKLDDALLADVKRKGEMIFSKIKGFENVVSVTGMGMMVGIELAKGTSKQVAASCLEKGLIVLTAHEKVRLLPPLTISDELLEKGLAILEQAIKEAAN
;
A
#
# COMPACT_ATOMS: atom_id res chain seq x y z
N MET A 1 11.07 1.63 30.33
CA MET A 1 11.51 2.93 29.76
C MET A 1 10.33 3.89 29.78
N THR A 2 10.59 5.16 30.08
CA THR A 2 9.64 6.25 29.91
C THR A 2 9.66 6.75 28.46
N PHE A 3 8.66 7.54 28.05
CA PHE A 3 8.67 8.15 26.70
C PHE A 3 9.89 9.06 26.49
N ALA A 4 10.30 9.81 27.51
CA ALA A 4 11.48 10.67 27.45
C ALA A 4 12.77 9.89 27.15
N GLU A 5 12.98 8.76 27.84
CA GLU A 5 14.13 7.87 27.61
C GLU A 5 14.09 7.26 26.18
N ILE A 6 12.90 6.85 25.69
CA ILE A 6 12.75 6.35 24.31
C ILE A 6 13.14 7.42 23.30
N LYS A 7 12.67 8.65 23.48
CA LYS A 7 12.97 9.79 22.62
C LYS A 7 14.46 10.15 22.61
N GLU A 8 15.10 10.14 23.77
CA GLU A 8 16.55 10.37 23.89
C GLU A 8 17.36 9.30 23.14
N LEU A 9 17.01 8.01 23.33
CA LEU A 9 17.68 6.91 22.64
C LEU A 9 17.44 6.96 21.11
N ASP A 10 16.23 7.30 20.67
CA ASP A 10 15.94 7.50 19.25
C ASP A 10 16.81 8.60 18.65
N GLN A 11 16.86 9.76 19.31
CA GLN A 11 17.69 10.89 18.85
C GLN A 11 19.17 10.54 18.77
N LYS A 12 19.65 9.68 19.67
CA LYS A 12 21.08 9.32 19.74
C LYS A 12 21.49 8.22 18.77
N TYR A 13 20.62 7.23 18.52
CA TYR A 13 21.00 5.99 17.85
C TYR A 13 20.27 5.70 16.56
N VAL A 14 19.15 6.36 16.25
CA VAL A 14 18.37 6.13 15.04
C VAL A 14 18.62 7.25 14.05
N ALA A 15 18.83 6.91 12.77
CA ALA A 15 18.98 7.91 11.72
C ALA A 15 17.69 8.73 11.56
N HIS A 16 17.82 10.06 11.50
CA HIS A 16 16.70 11.01 11.49
C HIS A 16 16.08 11.16 10.10
N THR A 17 15.65 10.06 9.50
CA THR A 17 14.98 10.04 8.19
C THR A 17 13.47 10.28 8.28
N TYR A 18 12.91 10.32 9.50
CA TYR A 18 11.50 10.55 9.78
C TYR A 18 11.29 11.72 10.74
N GLY A 19 10.31 12.59 10.44
CA GLY A 19 9.77 13.54 11.41
C GLY A 19 8.75 12.85 12.32
N ARG A 20 9.18 12.35 13.49
CA ARG A 20 8.27 11.67 14.42
C ARG A 20 7.38 12.67 15.16
N ALA A 21 6.10 12.29 15.33
CA ALA A 21 5.22 12.98 16.27
C ALA A 21 5.71 12.76 17.72
N ASP A 22 5.38 13.66 18.61
CA ASP A 22 5.73 13.58 20.05
C ASP A 22 4.82 12.58 20.78
N PHE A 23 4.92 11.32 20.38
CA PHE A 23 4.03 10.23 20.75
C PHE A 23 4.75 8.87 20.66
N ALA A 24 4.53 7.99 21.65
CA ALA A 24 5.04 6.62 21.61
C ALA A 24 3.95 5.64 22.06
N ILE A 25 3.66 4.67 21.19
CA ILE A 25 2.69 3.59 21.47
C ILE A 25 3.36 2.56 22.40
N LYS A 26 2.66 2.19 23.47
CA LYS A 26 3.04 1.15 24.42
C LYS A 26 2.42 -0.20 24.08
N CYS A 27 1.13 -0.21 23.76
CA CYS A 27 0.36 -1.41 23.41
C CYS A 27 -0.88 -1.02 22.62
N GLY A 28 -1.54 -2.01 22.00
CA GLY A 28 -2.79 -1.80 21.27
C GLY A 28 -3.58 -3.09 21.11
N SER A 29 -4.89 -2.96 20.84
CA SER A 29 -5.80 -4.05 20.51
C SER A 29 -6.88 -3.55 19.55
N GLY A 30 -7.11 -4.24 18.45
CA GLY A 30 -8.04 -3.80 17.41
C GLY A 30 -7.69 -2.41 16.88
N ALA A 31 -8.64 -1.49 16.91
CA ALA A 31 -8.46 -0.10 16.45
C ALA A 31 -8.00 0.87 17.55
N GLU A 32 -7.68 0.39 18.75
CA GLU A 32 -7.26 1.24 19.86
C GLU A 32 -5.82 0.96 20.27
N CYS A 33 -5.11 2.00 20.71
CA CYS A 33 -3.80 1.85 21.34
C CYS A 33 -3.66 2.79 22.56
N GLU A 34 -2.64 2.52 23.37
CA GLU A 34 -2.30 3.27 24.56
C GLU A 34 -0.84 3.74 24.50
N ASP A 35 -0.59 4.97 24.92
CA ASP A 35 0.75 5.52 25.05
C ASP A 35 1.39 5.16 26.41
N TYR A 36 2.62 5.62 26.63
CA TYR A 36 3.36 5.40 27.87
C TYR A 36 2.80 6.17 29.10
N ASN A 37 1.87 7.11 28.86
CA ASN A 37 1.18 7.87 29.92
C ASN A 37 -0.22 7.31 30.24
N GLY A 38 -0.63 6.23 29.56
CA GLY A 38 -1.94 5.60 29.73
C GLY A 38 -3.07 6.29 28.94
N LYS A 39 -2.77 7.24 28.08
CA LYS A 39 -3.77 7.87 27.20
C LYS A 39 -4.10 6.93 26.04
N LYS A 40 -5.40 6.77 25.78
CA LYS A 40 -5.94 5.94 24.70
C LYS A 40 -6.15 6.73 23.43
N TYR A 41 -5.95 6.07 22.30
CA TYR A 41 -6.10 6.62 20.95
C TYR A 41 -6.86 5.63 20.06
N ILE A 42 -7.68 6.17 19.16
CA ILE A 42 -8.24 5.41 18.05
C ILE A 42 -7.29 5.55 16.86
N ASP A 43 -6.96 4.45 16.19
CA ASP A 43 -6.02 4.44 15.07
C ASP A 43 -6.75 4.43 13.72
N PHE A 44 -6.68 5.56 13.00
CA PHE A 44 -7.09 5.67 11.61
C PHE A 44 -5.90 5.72 10.66
N SER A 45 -4.72 5.25 11.09
CA SER A 45 -3.50 5.20 10.28
C SER A 45 -3.08 3.79 9.88
N THR A 46 -3.29 2.82 10.76
CA THR A 46 -2.82 1.42 10.65
C THR A 46 -1.35 1.30 10.27
N GLY A 47 -0.51 2.25 10.72
CA GLY A 47 0.90 2.29 10.32
C GLY A 47 1.09 2.42 8.82
N ILE A 48 0.32 3.31 8.19
CA ILE A 48 0.25 3.53 6.72
C ILE A 48 -0.37 2.32 5.99
N GLY A 49 -1.51 1.82 6.49
CA GLY A 49 -2.27 0.74 5.85
C GLY A 49 -1.69 -0.67 6.05
N VAL A 50 -0.84 -0.86 7.06
CA VAL A 50 -0.15 -2.14 7.32
C VAL A 50 -0.96 -3.04 8.26
N ASN A 51 -1.43 -2.52 9.40
CA ASN A 51 -2.21 -3.29 10.37
C ASN A 51 -3.66 -3.47 9.91
N ALA A 52 -3.86 -4.25 8.84
CA ALA A 52 -5.18 -4.41 8.20
C ALA A 52 -6.26 -4.89 9.19
N LEU A 53 -5.90 -5.78 10.11
CA LEU A 53 -6.77 -6.33 11.14
C LEU A 53 -6.74 -5.53 12.47
N GLY A 54 -6.02 -4.39 12.50
CA GLY A 54 -5.75 -3.64 13.72
C GLY A 54 -4.60 -4.23 14.54
N PHE A 55 -4.42 -3.71 15.76
CA PHE A 55 -3.39 -4.17 16.68
C PHE A 55 -3.74 -5.52 17.29
N SER A 56 -2.76 -6.42 17.35
CA SER A 56 -2.80 -7.67 18.16
C SER A 56 -4.04 -8.53 17.91
N ASP A 57 -4.46 -8.68 16.63
CA ASP A 57 -5.53 -9.62 16.29
C ASP A 57 -5.19 -11.03 16.80
N PRO A 58 -6.09 -11.71 17.58
CA PRO A 58 -5.74 -12.93 18.28
C PRO A 58 -5.39 -14.09 17.35
N ASP A 59 -6.05 -14.24 16.21
CA ASP A 59 -5.76 -15.32 15.27
C ASP A 59 -4.44 -15.09 14.55
N TRP A 60 -4.15 -13.83 14.20
CA TRP A 60 -2.88 -13.43 13.63
C TRP A 60 -1.73 -13.67 14.62
N VAL A 61 -1.89 -13.22 15.90
CA VAL A 61 -0.88 -13.45 16.95
C VAL A 61 -0.64 -14.95 17.13
N LYS A 62 -1.71 -15.75 17.19
CA LYS A 62 -1.60 -17.21 17.32
C LYS A 62 -0.82 -17.82 16.16
N ALA A 63 -1.16 -17.48 14.91
CA ALA A 63 -0.50 -18.01 13.71
C ALA A 63 0.99 -17.69 13.70
N VAL A 64 1.35 -16.46 14.04
CA VAL A 64 2.75 -15.98 14.12
C VAL A 64 3.52 -16.71 15.22
N CYS A 65 2.96 -16.81 16.44
CA CYS A 65 3.59 -17.48 17.57
C CYS A 65 3.76 -18.98 17.33
N ASP A 66 2.74 -19.64 16.81
CA ASP A 66 2.79 -21.08 16.49
C ASP A 66 3.89 -21.38 15.44
N GLN A 67 4.01 -20.55 14.42
CA GLN A 67 5.06 -20.74 13.42
C GLN A 67 6.45 -20.40 13.97
N ALA A 68 6.58 -19.35 14.77
CA ALA A 68 7.84 -19.00 15.42
C ALA A 68 8.35 -20.11 16.36
N ALA A 69 7.43 -20.81 17.03
CA ALA A 69 7.77 -21.95 17.88
C ALA A 69 8.23 -23.19 17.08
N LYS A 70 7.87 -23.31 15.81
CA LYS A 70 8.35 -24.41 14.93
C LYS A 70 9.73 -24.10 14.34
N PHE A 71 9.84 -23.06 13.57
CA PHE A 71 11.06 -22.50 13.01
C PHE A 71 10.81 -21.14 12.38
N ALA A 72 11.80 -20.28 12.42
CA ALA A 72 11.68 -18.90 11.93
C ALA A 72 12.07 -18.74 10.46
N HIS A 73 13.11 -19.46 9.98
CA HIS A 73 13.69 -19.31 8.66
C HIS A 73 14.43 -20.56 8.21
N ILE A 74 14.41 -20.82 6.90
CA ILE A 74 15.16 -21.94 6.30
C ILE A 74 15.65 -21.66 4.87
N SER A 75 15.44 -20.45 4.32
CA SER A 75 15.74 -20.13 2.91
C SER A 75 14.73 -20.67 1.89
N ASN A 76 14.73 -20.09 0.70
CA ASN A 76 13.92 -20.54 -0.44
C ASN A 76 14.54 -21.77 -1.18
N LEU A 77 15.60 -22.34 -0.63
CA LEU A 77 16.14 -23.60 -1.14
C LEU A 77 15.32 -24.82 -0.71
N TYR A 78 14.41 -24.64 0.24
CA TYR A 78 13.56 -25.70 0.78
C TYR A 78 12.09 -25.28 0.80
N TYR A 79 11.19 -26.25 0.66
CA TYR A 79 9.76 -26.00 0.71
C TYR A 79 9.27 -25.72 2.14
N THR A 80 8.34 -24.79 2.29
CA THR A 80 7.68 -24.50 3.57
C THR A 80 6.16 -24.43 3.38
N GLU A 81 5.40 -25.04 4.29
CA GLU A 81 3.93 -25.07 4.21
C GLU A 81 3.31 -23.65 4.25
N PRO A 82 3.68 -22.72 5.16
CA PRO A 82 3.07 -21.40 5.20
C PRO A 82 3.27 -20.62 3.90
N GLY A 83 4.45 -20.75 3.29
CA GLY A 83 4.76 -20.04 2.04
C GLY A 83 3.88 -20.48 0.88
N VAL A 84 3.77 -21.80 0.65
CA VAL A 84 2.93 -22.31 -0.45
C VAL A 84 1.43 -22.10 -0.20
N LYS A 85 0.99 -22.14 1.08
CA LYS A 85 -0.38 -21.81 1.47
C LYS A 85 -0.70 -20.35 1.16
N ALA A 86 0.15 -19.41 1.59
CA ALA A 86 0.00 -17.98 1.28
C ALA A 86 -0.03 -17.73 -0.23
N ALA A 87 0.88 -18.33 -1.00
CA ALA A 87 0.91 -18.20 -2.47
C ALA A 87 -0.39 -18.67 -3.12
N LYS A 88 -0.90 -19.85 -2.70
CA LYS A 88 -2.18 -20.38 -3.20
C LYS A 88 -3.33 -19.41 -2.93
N MET A 89 -3.48 -18.95 -1.70
CA MET A 89 -4.55 -18.04 -1.31
C MET A 89 -4.49 -16.70 -2.08
N ILE A 90 -3.28 -16.15 -2.26
CA ILE A 90 -3.07 -14.94 -3.06
C ILE A 90 -3.51 -15.16 -4.50
N CYS A 91 -3.09 -16.26 -5.14
CA CYS A 91 -3.46 -16.57 -6.52
C CYS A 91 -4.98 -16.73 -6.68
N GLU A 92 -5.64 -17.46 -5.77
CA GLU A 92 -7.09 -17.69 -5.80
C GLU A 92 -7.88 -16.37 -5.65
N LYS A 93 -7.43 -15.45 -4.79
CA LYS A 93 -8.10 -14.15 -4.56
C LYS A 93 -7.81 -13.12 -5.66
N SER A 94 -6.65 -13.18 -6.30
CA SER A 94 -6.20 -12.21 -7.31
C SER A 94 -6.50 -12.63 -8.76
N GLY A 95 -6.75 -13.91 -9.03
CA GLY A 95 -6.78 -14.44 -10.38
C GLY A 95 -5.41 -14.55 -11.06
N MET A 96 -4.33 -14.27 -10.33
CA MET A 96 -2.96 -14.44 -10.81
C MET A 96 -2.50 -15.90 -10.73
N LYS A 97 -1.37 -16.25 -11.36
CA LYS A 97 -0.91 -17.64 -11.53
C LYS A 97 0.19 -18.06 -10.59
N LYS A 98 1.17 -17.16 -10.34
CA LYS A 98 2.33 -17.44 -9.48
C LYS A 98 2.69 -16.23 -8.64
N VAL A 99 3.41 -16.48 -7.55
CA VAL A 99 3.86 -15.45 -6.60
C VAL A 99 5.36 -15.59 -6.34
N PHE A 100 6.08 -14.49 -6.37
CA PHE A 100 7.40 -14.34 -5.79
C PHE A 100 7.29 -13.48 -4.53
N PHE A 101 7.89 -13.89 -3.41
CA PHE A 101 7.86 -13.15 -2.16
C PHE A 101 9.17 -12.39 -1.92
N GLY A 102 9.04 -11.11 -1.54
CA GLY A 102 10.06 -10.27 -0.93
C GLY A 102 9.65 -9.85 0.48
N ASN A 103 10.21 -8.75 0.99
CA ASN A 103 9.99 -8.29 2.38
C ASN A 103 9.31 -6.93 2.48
N SER A 104 9.13 -6.25 1.37
CA SER A 104 8.58 -4.90 1.31
C SER A 104 7.90 -4.61 -0.02
N GLY A 105 7.11 -3.53 -0.07
CA GLY A 105 6.53 -3.04 -1.32
C GLY A 105 7.60 -2.61 -2.32
N ALA A 106 8.71 -2.01 -1.85
CA ALA A 106 9.81 -1.64 -2.73
C ALA A 106 10.46 -2.87 -3.38
N GLU A 107 10.72 -3.95 -2.65
CA GLU A 107 11.24 -5.20 -3.22
C GLU A 107 10.23 -5.85 -4.19
N ALA A 108 8.94 -5.79 -3.88
CA ALA A 108 7.90 -6.26 -4.79
C ALA A 108 7.93 -5.46 -6.11
N ASN A 109 8.03 -4.13 -6.04
CA ASN A 109 8.14 -3.29 -7.22
C ASN A 109 9.45 -3.50 -8.00
N GLU A 110 10.59 -3.71 -7.33
CA GLU A 110 11.85 -4.12 -8.00
C GLU A 110 11.66 -5.42 -8.79
N GLY A 111 11.03 -6.42 -8.18
CA GLY A 111 10.73 -7.70 -8.84
C GLY A 111 9.79 -7.54 -10.04
N MET A 112 8.76 -6.70 -9.92
CA MET A 112 7.81 -6.36 -10.98
C MET A 112 8.51 -5.67 -12.16
N ILE A 113 9.36 -4.66 -11.89
CA ILE A 113 10.16 -3.94 -12.89
C ILE A 113 11.13 -4.89 -13.61
N LYS A 114 11.85 -5.75 -12.86
CA LYS A 114 12.76 -6.74 -13.45
C LYS A 114 12.03 -7.73 -14.35
N ALA A 115 10.87 -8.22 -13.92
CA ALA A 115 10.07 -9.16 -14.73
C ALA A 115 9.57 -8.50 -16.01
N ALA A 116 9.09 -7.25 -15.95
CA ALA A 116 8.62 -6.51 -17.12
C ALA A 116 9.74 -6.30 -18.14
N ARG A 117 10.92 -5.88 -17.68
CA ARG A 117 12.11 -5.71 -18.53
C ARG A 117 12.55 -7.05 -19.15
N LYS A 118 12.61 -8.12 -18.35
CA LYS A 118 13.01 -9.43 -18.86
C LYS A 118 12.04 -9.98 -19.90
N TYR A 119 10.73 -9.91 -19.64
CA TYR A 119 9.69 -10.32 -20.60
C TYR A 119 9.87 -9.59 -21.93
N SER A 120 9.92 -8.26 -21.85
CA SER A 120 9.97 -7.43 -23.04
C SER A 120 11.28 -7.60 -23.83
N GLN A 121 12.42 -7.61 -23.16
CA GLN A 121 13.72 -7.76 -23.81
C GLN A 121 13.92 -9.14 -24.42
N THR A 122 13.41 -10.20 -23.78
CA THR A 122 13.48 -11.56 -24.32
C THR A 122 12.67 -11.69 -25.61
N LYS A 123 11.52 -11.00 -25.70
CA LYS A 123 10.61 -11.12 -26.83
C LYS A 123 10.91 -10.12 -27.96
N TYR A 124 11.37 -8.92 -27.62
CA TYR A 124 11.47 -7.78 -28.56
C TYR A 124 12.88 -7.19 -28.68
N GLY A 125 13.84 -7.65 -27.90
CA GLY A 125 15.21 -7.15 -27.91
C GLY A 125 15.51 -6.14 -26.81
N LYS A 126 16.80 -5.88 -26.60
CA LYS A 126 17.34 -5.17 -25.43
C LYS A 126 16.88 -3.69 -25.31
N GLU A 127 16.47 -3.08 -26.41
CA GLU A 127 16.06 -1.67 -26.43
C GLU A 127 14.65 -1.46 -25.86
N ARG A 128 13.83 -2.51 -25.68
CA ARG A 128 12.48 -2.42 -25.16
C ARG A 128 12.46 -2.66 -23.66
N TYR A 129 12.75 -1.62 -22.87
CA TYR A 129 12.90 -1.67 -21.40
C TYR A 129 12.26 -0.50 -20.65
N GLU A 130 11.67 0.47 -21.35
CA GLU A 130 11.06 1.65 -20.73
C GLU A 130 9.75 1.29 -20.02
N ILE A 131 9.55 1.87 -18.84
CA ILE A 131 8.33 1.73 -18.06
C ILE A 131 7.72 3.12 -17.88
N ILE A 132 6.48 3.28 -18.30
CA ILE A 132 5.72 4.49 -18.04
C ILE A 132 5.12 4.38 -16.63
N THR A 133 5.36 5.40 -15.80
CA THR A 133 4.74 5.57 -14.48
C THR A 133 3.96 6.87 -14.45
N LEU A 134 3.18 7.11 -13.41
CA LEU A 134 2.35 8.32 -13.34
C LEU A 134 2.98 9.39 -12.44
N ILE A 135 2.83 10.66 -12.83
CA ILE A 135 3.16 11.81 -11.98
C ILE A 135 2.38 11.69 -10.66
N ASN A 136 3.01 12.04 -9.55
CA ASN A 136 2.54 11.85 -8.17
C ASN A 136 2.44 10.39 -7.70
N SER A 137 2.87 9.40 -8.48
CA SER A 137 2.95 8.02 -8.00
C SER A 137 4.00 7.84 -6.89
N PHE A 138 3.87 6.75 -6.14
CA PHE A 138 4.87 6.33 -5.16
C PHE A 138 5.10 4.82 -5.24
N HIS A 139 6.29 4.41 -5.65
CA HIS A 139 6.63 2.99 -5.85
C HIS A 139 7.73 2.46 -4.92
N GLY A 140 8.33 3.31 -4.09
CA GLY A 140 9.33 2.91 -3.09
C GLY A 140 10.51 3.85 -2.95
N ARG A 141 11.48 3.44 -2.11
CA ARG A 141 12.68 4.21 -1.75
C ARG A 141 14.00 3.55 -2.14
N THR A 142 13.99 2.39 -2.79
CA THR A 142 15.21 1.81 -3.40
C THR A 142 15.61 2.62 -4.61
N VAL A 143 16.85 2.48 -5.08
CA VAL A 143 17.38 3.29 -6.19
C VAL A 143 16.53 3.18 -7.45
N THR A 144 16.03 1.97 -7.80
CA THR A 144 15.15 1.79 -8.95
C THR A 144 13.71 2.24 -8.69
N THR A 145 13.16 1.92 -7.52
CA THR A 145 11.76 2.30 -7.23
C THR A 145 11.60 3.81 -6.96
N VAL A 146 12.64 4.50 -6.47
CA VAL A 146 12.61 5.96 -6.40
C VAL A 146 12.67 6.58 -7.80
N ALA A 147 13.43 5.97 -8.72
CA ALA A 147 13.42 6.39 -10.14
C ALA A 147 12.06 6.13 -10.81
N ALA A 148 11.30 5.12 -10.39
CA ALA A 148 9.93 4.86 -10.86
C ALA A 148 8.89 5.80 -10.24
N THR A 149 9.18 6.39 -9.07
CA THR A 149 8.28 7.28 -8.33
C THR A 149 8.15 8.63 -9.01
N GLY A 150 6.93 9.02 -9.40
CA GLY A 150 6.66 10.26 -10.16
C GLY A 150 6.60 11.54 -9.31
N GLN A 151 7.45 11.65 -8.27
CA GLN A 151 7.50 12.80 -7.35
C GLN A 151 8.90 13.41 -7.34
N ALA A 152 9.07 14.56 -8.03
CA ALA A 152 10.37 15.23 -8.18
C ALA A 152 11.06 15.55 -6.84
N ALA A 153 10.31 15.85 -5.78
CA ALA A 153 10.86 16.11 -4.45
C ALA A 153 11.63 14.90 -3.85
N MET A 154 11.35 13.68 -4.33
CA MET A 154 12.02 12.45 -3.89
C MET A 154 13.29 12.14 -4.68
N HIS A 155 13.57 12.89 -5.72
CA HIS A 155 14.72 12.68 -6.63
C HIS A 155 15.95 13.50 -6.26
N VAL A 156 15.85 14.42 -5.31
CA VAL A 156 16.92 15.37 -5.00
C VAL A 156 18.14 14.66 -4.41
N ASN A 157 19.31 14.83 -5.05
CA ASN A 157 20.63 14.33 -4.61
C ASN A 157 20.80 12.79 -4.61
N PHE A 158 20.06 12.06 -5.47
CA PHE A 158 20.18 10.61 -5.61
C PHE A 158 20.64 10.16 -7.00
N ASP A 159 21.13 11.09 -7.84
CA ASP A 159 21.67 10.78 -9.16
C ASP A 159 22.96 9.93 -9.09
N PRO A 160 23.23 9.06 -10.09
CA PRO A 160 22.43 8.81 -11.26
C PRO A 160 21.27 7.83 -10.99
N PHE A 161 20.09 8.11 -11.55
CA PHE A 161 18.95 7.23 -11.45
C PHE A 161 19.02 6.02 -12.38
N THR A 162 18.33 4.94 -12.00
CA THR A 162 18.09 3.82 -12.92
C THR A 162 17.34 4.31 -14.15
N PRO A 163 17.89 4.15 -15.39
CA PRO A 163 17.28 4.67 -16.61
C PRO A 163 16.01 3.90 -17.02
N GLY A 164 15.22 4.51 -17.91
CA GLY A 164 14.08 3.88 -18.56
C GLY A 164 12.75 4.07 -17.84
N PHE A 165 12.60 5.13 -17.07
CA PHE A 165 11.30 5.58 -16.56
C PHE A 165 10.84 6.84 -17.28
N VAL A 166 9.56 6.84 -17.69
CA VAL A 166 8.88 7.94 -18.35
C VAL A 166 7.62 8.26 -17.56
N TYR A 167 7.35 9.55 -17.32
CA TYR A 167 6.24 9.97 -16.47
C TYR A 167 5.11 10.54 -17.29
N ALA A 168 3.88 10.04 -17.05
CA ALA A 168 2.65 10.50 -17.66
C ALA A 168 1.72 11.14 -16.61
N VAL A 169 0.85 12.03 -17.04
CA VAL A 169 -0.16 12.65 -16.17
C VAL A 169 -1.26 11.66 -15.86
N ALA A 170 -1.59 11.47 -14.57
CA ALA A 170 -2.69 10.61 -14.16
C ALA A 170 -4.03 11.12 -14.72
N ASN A 171 -4.87 10.20 -15.21
CA ASN A 171 -6.18 10.47 -15.82
C ASN A 171 -6.12 11.27 -17.15
N ASP A 172 -4.95 11.44 -17.74
CA ASP A 172 -4.76 12.02 -19.07
C ASP A 172 -4.25 10.93 -20.03
N PHE A 173 -5.18 10.33 -20.78
CA PHE A 173 -4.84 9.25 -21.70
C PHE A 173 -4.03 9.73 -22.90
N GLU A 174 -4.25 10.94 -23.38
CA GLU A 174 -3.54 11.51 -24.53
C GLU A 174 -2.08 11.81 -24.16
N ASP A 175 -1.84 12.36 -22.96
CA ASP A 175 -0.48 12.52 -22.46
C ASP A 175 0.21 11.17 -22.33
N LEU A 176 -0.43 10.15 -21.73
CA LEU A 176 0.13 8.82 -21.60
C LEU A 176 0.43 8.20 -22.98
N LEU A 177 -0.50 8.30 -23.93
CA LEU A 177 -0.33 7.76 -25.28
C LEU A 177 0.85 8.43 -25.99
N SER A 178 1.07 9.73 -25.80
CA SER A 178 2.21 10.48 -26.35
C SER A 178 3.58 10.00 -25.85
N LYS A 179 3.62 9.31 -24.70
CA LYS A 179 4.84 8.75 -24.09
C LYS A 179 5.14 7.33 -24.56
N VAL A 180 4.17 6.65 -25.18
CA VAL A 180 4.35 5.28 -25.66
C VAL A 180 5.26 5.26 -26.88
N SER A 181 6.27 4.42 -26.86
CA SER A 181 7.23 4.22 -27.93
C SER A 181 7.51 2.72 -28.17
N ASP A 182 8.31 2.41 -29.17
CA ASP A 182 8.78 1.04 -29.43
C ASP A 182 9.66 0.49 -28.28
N LYS A 183 10.13 1.36 -27.39
CA LYS A 183 10.91 0.99 -26.20
C LYS A 183 10.03 0.68 -24.98
N THR A 184 8.73 0.94 -25.03
CA THR A 184 7.81 0.76 -23.90
C THR A 184 7.60 -0.71 -23.59
N ALA A 185 8.06 -1.16 -22.44
CA ALA A 185 7.92 -2.53 -21.93
C ALA A 185 6.69 -2.72 -21.01
N GLY A 186 6.34 -1.68 -20.24
CA GLY A 186 5.22 -1.74 -19.30
C GLY A 186 4.68 -0.37 -18.94
N ILE A 187 3.44 -0.35 -18.46
CA ILE A 187 2.80 0.81 -17.83
C ILE A 187 2.48 0.40 -16.39
N MET A 188 3.04 1.14 -15.43
CA MET A 188 2.94 0.87 -14.00
C MET A 188 2.13 1.96 -13.31
N MET A 189 1.07 1.58 -12.59
CA MET A 189 0.16 2.52 -11.93
C MET A 189 -0.41 1.96 -10.62
N GLU A 190 -0.75 2.86 -9.71
CA GLU A 190 -1.60 2.60 -8.55
C GLU A 190 -3.06 2.88 -8.96
N MET A 191 -4.02 2.04 -8.56
CA MET A 191 -5.44 2.33 -8.81
C MET A 191 -5.93 3.57 -8.06
N ILE A 192 -5.26 3.87 -6.93
CA ILE A 192 -5.40 5.11 -6.16
C ILE A 192 -4.00 5.52 -5.74
N GLN A 193 -3.52 6.66 -6.17
CA GLN A 193 -2.22 7.20 -5.76
C GLN A 193 -2.25 7.56 -4.27
N GLY A 194 -1.72 6.67 -3.43
CA GLY A 194 -1.84 6.80 -1.97
C GLY A 194 -1.06 7.97 -1.40
N GLU A 195 0.24 8.00 -1.66
CA GLU A 195 1.14 9.06 -1.21
C GLU A 195 0.96 10.35 -2.01
N GLY A 196 0.44 10.27 -3.23
CA GLY A 196 0.15 11.41 -4.11
C GLY A 196 -1.08 12.24 -3.71
N GLY A 197 -1.74 11.94 -2.57
CA GLY A 197 -2.90 12.69 -2.09
C GLY A 197 -4.23 11.93 -2.17
N VAL A 198 -4.18 10.60 -2.16
CA VAL A 198 -5.35 9.72 -2.29
C VAL A 198 -6.16 10.07 -3.54
N ILE A 199 -5.52 9.97 -4.70
CA ILE A 199 -6.11 10.33 -6.01
C ILE A 199 -6.50 9.04 -6.75
N PRO A 200 -7.81 8.72 -6.86
CA PRO A 200 -8.28 7.60 -7.67
C PRO A 200 -8.01 7.83 -9.16
N LEU A 201 -7.71 6.76 -9.88
CA LEU A 201 -7.73 6.78 -11.34
C LEU A 201 -9.17 6.64 -11.85
N ASP A 202 -9.45 7.30 -12.96
CA ASP A 202 -10.75 7.21 -13.62
C ASP A 202 -10.91 5.86 -14.33
N LYS A 203 -12.10 5.28 -14.22
CA LYS A 203 -12.39 3.97 -14.84
C LYS A 203 -12.16 3.98 -16.34
N GLU A 204 -12.53 5.07 -17.02
CA GLU A 204 -12.32 5.24 -18.46
C GLU A 204 -10.82 5.24 -18.80
N PHE A 205 -10.01 6.01 -18.06
CA PHE A 205 -8.55 6.05 -18.21
C PHE A 205 -7.95 4.64 -18.05
N VAL A 206 -8.26 3.96 -16.95
CA VAL A 206 -7.74 2.61 -16.68
C VAL A 206 -8.14 1.61 -17.77
N THR A 207 -9.38 1.67 -18.25
CA THR A 207 -9.88 0.78 -19.33
C THR A 207 -9.14 1.04 -20.64
N LYS A 208 -8.91 2.31 -21.00
CA LYS A 208 -8.14 2.68 -22.20
C LYS A 208 -6.70 2.21 -22.11
N VAL A 209 -6.06 2.40 -20.94
CA VAL A 209 -4.67 1.94 -20.71
C VAL A 209 -4.59 0.41 -20.81
N ALA A 210 -5.53 -0.33 -20.22
CA ALA A 210 -5.56 -1.79 -20.32
C ALA A 210 -5.74 -2.28 -21.78
N ALA A 211 -6.61 -1.62 -22.56
CA ALA A 211 -6.79 -1.92 -23.97
C ALA A 211 -5.51 -1.65 -24.80
N LEU A 212 -4.86 -0.51 -24.58
CA LEU A 212 -3.59 -0.15 -25.21
C LEU A 212 -2.48 -1.17 -24.88
N CYS A 213 -2.36 -1.58 -23.61
CA CYS A 213 -1.42 -2.60 -23.17
C CYS A 213 -1.63 -3.93 -23.92
N LYS A 214 -2.89 -4.35 -24.05
CA LYS A 214 -3.25 -5.56 -24.78
C LYS A 214 -2.92 -5.46 -26.28
N GLU A 215 -3.27 -4.35 -26.91
CA GLU A 215 -3.05 -4.11 -28.35
C GLU A 215 -1.55 -4.12 -28.74
N LYS A 216 -0.73 -3.44 -27.94
CA LYS A 216 0.70 -3.23 -28.21
C LYS A 216 1.63 -4.25 -27.53
N ASP A 217 1.06 -5.24 -26.82
CA ASP A 217 1.79 -6.17 -25.96
C ASP A 217 2.76 -5.48 -24.99
N ILE A 218 2.30 -4.37 -24.42
CA ILE A 218 2.90 -3.68 -23.28
C ILE A 218 2.35 -4.31 -22.01
N LEU A 219 3.18 -4.56 -21.00
CA LEU A 219 2.70 -5.16 -19.75
C LEU A 219 1.91 -4.16 -18.91
N LEU A 220 0.70 -4.55 -18.52
CA LEU A 220 -0.11 -3.83 -17.55
C LEU A 220 0.35 -4.20 -16.13
N MET A 221 0.97 -3.25 -15.44
CA MET A 221 1.59 -3.42 -14.14
C MET A 221 0.83 -2.60 -13.10
N VAL A 222 0.31 -3.26 -12.05
CA VAL A 222 -0.47 -2.57 -11.01
C VAL A 222 0.21 -2.69 -9.65
N ASP A 223 0.50 -1.54 -9.04
CA ASP A 223 0.99 -1.44 -7.68
C ASP A 223 -0.19 -1.43 -6.70
N GLU A 224 -0.40 -2.56 -6.05
CA GLU A 224 -1.43 -2.78 -5.02
C GLU A 224 -0.85 -2.77 -3.60
N VAL A 225 0.32 -2.20 -3.41
CA VAL A 225 1.00 -2.16 -2.11
C VAL A 225 0.14 -1.45 -1.05
N GLN A 226 -0.56 -0.38 -1.42
CA GLN A 226 -1.44 0.34 -0.49
C GLN A 226 -2.94 0.06 -0.72
N THR A 227 -3.36 -0.19 -1.94
CA THR A 227 -4.77 -0.37 -2.33
C THR A 227 -5.27 -1.80 -2.15
N GLY A 228 -4.37 -2.78 -2.14
CA GLY A 228 -4.69 -4.20 -2.02
C GLY A 228 -5.09 -4.64 -0.61
N ASN A 229 -5.24 -5.95 -0.48
CA ASN A 229 -5.51 -6.63 0.78
C ASN A 229 -6.77 -6.11 1.49
N GLY A 230 -7.85 -5.91 0.75
CA GLY A 230 -9.15 -5.55 1.29
C GLY A 230 -9.39 -4.05 1.49
N ARG A 231 -8.37 -3.20 1.40
CA ARG A 231 -8.42 -1.77 1.75
C ARG A 231 -9.54 -1.00 1.03
N THR A 232 -9.80 -1.33 -0.22
CA THR A 232 -10.80 -0.69 -1.08
C THR A 232 -12.17 -1.38 -1.08
N GLY A 233 -12.32 -2.46 -0.29
CA GLY A 233 -13.51 -3.33 -0.31
C GLY A 233 -13.47 -4.39 -1.42
N TYR A 234 -12.31 -4.56 -2.06
CA TYR A 234 -11.97 -5.64 -2.98
C TYR A 234 -10.69 -6.30 -2.48
N TYR A 235 -10.42 -7.55 -2.85
CA TYR A 235 -9.13 -8.17 -2.52
C TYR A 235 -7.98 -7.32 -3.06
N TYR A 236 -8.11 -6.89 -4.33
CA TYR A 236 -7.22 -5.96 -5.02
C TYR A 236 -8.06 -4.91 -5.75
N ALA A 237 -7.62 -3.65 -5.72
CA ALA A 237 -8.40 -2.53 -6.25
C ALA A 237 -8.68 -2.64 -7.76
N TYR A 238 -7.77 -3.24 -8.56
CA TYR A 238 -7.99 -3.44 -9.99
C TYR A 238 -9.26 -4.23 -10.32
N GLN A 239 -9.75 -5.07 -9.38
CA GLN A 239 -10.99 -5.83 -9.55
C GLN A 239 -12.23 -4.91 -9.65
N ALA A 240 -12.20 -3.74 -8.97
CA ALA A 240 -13.26 -2.73 -9.09
C ALA A 240 -13.35 -2.12 -10.49
N PHE A 241 -12.24 -2.10 -11.21
CA PHE A 241 -12.14 -1.57 -12.58
C PHE A 241 -12.49 -2.60 -13.65
N GLY A 242 -12.58 -3.86 -13.28
CA GLY A 242 -12.88 -4.97 -14.21
C GLY A 242 -11.73 -5.30 -15.16
N ILE A 243 -10.50 -5.04 -14.76
CA ILE A 243 -9.29 -5.37 -15.52
C ILE A 243 -8.53 -6.53 -14.88
N GLN A 244 -7.71 -7.22 -15.67
CA GLN A 244 -6.77 -8.23 -15.19
C GLN A 244 -5.35 -7.81 -15.58
N PRO A 245 -4.50 -7.37 -14.63
CA PRO A 245 -3.12 -7.00 -14.90
C PRO A 245 -2.25 -8.18 -15.32
N ASP A 246 -1.15 -7.89 -16.01
CA ASP A 246 -0.12 -8.89 -16.33
C ASP A 246 0.81 -9.15 -15.15
N ILE A 247 1.08 -8.13 -14.31
CA ILE A 247 1.89 -8.23 -13.09
C ILE A 247 1.28 -7.31 -12.02
N VAL A 248 1.26 -7.78 -10.77
CA VAL A 248 0.78 -7.01 -9.60
C VAL A 248 1.83 -7.05 -8.49
N SER A 249 2.08 -5.95 -7.83
CA SER A 249 2.83 -5.92 -6.55
C SER A 249 1.88 -5.74 -5.37
N THR A 250 2.20 -6.37 -4.24
CA THR A 250 1.44 -6.23 -2.99
C THR A 250 2.37 -6.29 -1.78
N ALA A 251 1.98 -5.67 -0.67
CA ALA A 251 2.71 -5.67 0.61
C ALA A 251 1.79 -5.15 1.74
N LYS A 252 2.33 -4.37 2.67
CA LYS A 252 1.59 -3.67 3.76
C LYS A 252 0.56 -4.57 4.44
N GLY A 253 -0.72 -4.38 4.14
CA GLY A 253 -1.82 -5.14 4.74
C GLY A 253 -1.71 -6.65 4.60
N LEU A 254 -0.95 -7.15 3.62
CA LEU A 254 -0.71 -8.59 3.43
C LEU A 254 -0.12 -9.25 4.67
N GLY A 255 0.84 -8.60 5.34
CA GLY A 255 1.52 -9.16 6.51
C GLY A 255 0.84 -8.92 7.85
N GLY A 256 -0.18 -8.05 7.89
CA GLY A 256 -0.87 -7.69 9.13
C GLY A 256 0.03 -7.05 10.20
N GLY A 257 1.21 -6.54 9.81
CA GLY A 257 2.23 -5.97 10.70
C GLY A 257 3.63 -6.51 10.47
N LEU A 258 3.78 -7.69 9.86
CA LEU A 258 5.09 -8.27 9.52
C LEU A 258 5.60 -7.81 8.15
N PRO A 259 6.94 -7.67 8.00
CA PRO A 259 7.54 -7.35 6.71
C PRO A 259 7.32 -8.47 5.70
N ILE A 260 6.55 -8.20 4.66
CA ILE A 260 6.33 -9.07 3.52
C ILE A 260 5.92 -8.21 2.32
N GLY A 261 6.41 -8.58 1.15
CA GLY A 261 5.96 -8.07 -0.14
C GLY A 261 5.89 -9.22 -1.13
N ALA A 262 5.11 -9.05 -2.17
CA ALA A 262 5.00 -10.09 -3.19
C ALA A 262 4.77 -9.50 -4.59
N VAL A 263 5.32 -10.17 -5.59
CA VAL A 263 5.01 -9.97 -7.01
C VAL A 263 4.12 -11.11 -7.47
N LEU A 264 3.00 -10.77 -8.06
CA LEU A 264 2.02 -11.70 -8.60
C LEU A 264 2.12 -11.67 -10.12
N PHE A 265 2.29 -12.84 -10.71
CA PHE A 265 2.45 -13.02 -12.15
C PHE A 265 1.17 -13.55 -12.78
N GLY A 266 0.70 -12.88 -13.83
CA GLY A 266 -0.40 -13.33 -14.67
C GLY A 266 0.04 -14.36 -15.70
N GLU A 267 -0.88 -14.81 -16.54
CA GLU A 267 -0.66 -15.86 -17.54
C GLU A 267 0.51 -15.57 -18.50
N LYS A 268 0.67 -14.33 -18.94
CA LYS A 268 1.80 -13.91 -19.81
C LYS A 268 3.15 -14.00 -19.11
N THR A 269 3.19 -13.78 -17.80
CA THR A 269 4.42 -13.48 -17.06
C THR A 269 4.84 -14.58 -16.07
N GLU A 270 3.99 -15.58 -15.83
CA GLU A 270 4.20 -16.62 -14.81
C GLU A 270 5.49 -17.42 -14.93
N ASN A 271 6.09 -17.47 -16.12
CA ASN A 271 7.32 -18.16 -16.41
C ASN A 271 8.47 -17.22 -16.84
N THR A 272 8.31 -15.91 -16.64
CA THR A 272 9.31 -14.92 -17.08
C THR A 272 10.58 -14.97 -16.23
N LEU A 273 10.44 -15.05 -14.91
CA LEU A 273 11.58 -15.22 -14.00
C LEU A 273 11.80 -16.71 -13.71
N VAL A 274 13.03 -17.15 -13.91
CA VAL A 274 13.46 -18.52 -13.65
C VAL A 274 14.59 -18.55 -12.60
N ALA A 275 15.01 -19.73 -12.19
CA ALA A 275 16.07 -19.89 -11.20
C ALA A 275 17.35 -19.12 -11.59
N GLY A 276 17.84 -18.29 -10.66
CA GLY A 276 19.00 -17.40 -10.85
C GLY A 276 18.67 -15.97 -11.29
N ASP A 277 17.45 -15.68 -11.75
CA ASP A 277 17.09 -14.33 -12.23
C ASP A 277 16.82 -13.33 -11.10
N HIS A 278 16.21 -13.81 -10.03
CA HIS A 278 15.82 -13.01 -8.88
C HIS A 278 15.82 -13.84 -7.61
N GLY A 279 15.96 -13.18 -6.46
CA GLY A 279 15.99 -13.86 -5.17
C GLY A 279 15.85 -12.90 -4.01
N SER A 280 15.51 -13.45 -2.85
CA SER A 280 15.44 -12.76 -1.57
C SER A 280 15.79 -13.75 -0.46
N THR A 281 16.74 -13.41 0.42
CA THR A 281 17.11 -14.26 1.55
C THR A 281 15.93 -14.49 2.49
N PHE A 282 15.19 -13.44 2.83
CA PHE A 282 14.05 -13.48 3.74
C PHE A 282 12.69 -13.60 3.05
N GLY A 283 12.63 -13.48 1.73
CA GLY A 283 11.37 -13.64 0.98
C GLY A 283 10.74 -15.01 1.27
N MET A 284 9.41 -15.07 1.34
CA MET A 284 8.66 -16.26 1.73
C MET A 284 8.98 -16.74 3.16
N ASN A 285 9.37 -15.81 4.05
CA ASN A 285 9.65 -16.14 5.45
C ASN A 285 8.45 -16.86 6.09
N PRO A 286 8.64 -18.03 6.75
CA PRO A 286 7.55 -18.83 7.28
C PRO A 286 6.67 -18.10 8.28
N ILE A 287 7.25 -17.26 9.16
CA ILE A 287 6.49 -16.49 10.16
C ILE A 287 5.67 -15.40 9.46
N ALA A 288 6.27 -14.67 8.52
CA ALA A 288 5.57 -13.64 7.76
C ALA A 288 4.43 -14.24 6.90
N CYS A 289 4.67 -15.40 6.27
CA CYS A 289 3.65 -16.12 5.51
C CYS A 289 2.53 -16.68 6.40
N ALA A 290 2.83 -17.15 7.62
CA ALA A 290 1.80 -17.56 8.58
C ALA A 290 0.90 -16.38 8.97
N GLY A 291 1.49 -15.21 9.25
CA GLY A 291 0.74 -13.97 9.48
C GLY A 291 -0.09 -13.56 8.27
N ALA A 292 0.48 -13.66 7.05
CA ALA A 292 -0.25 -13.38 5.81
C ALA A 292 -1.43 -14.34 5.59
N CYS A 293 -1.28 -15.63 5.89
CA CYS A 293 -2.38 -16.59 5.83
C CYS A 293 -3.52 -16.17 6.77
N ALA A 294 -3.21 -15.78 8.01
CA ALA A 294 -4.22 -15.33 8.97
C ALA A 294 -4.98 -14.09 8.49
N VAL A 295 -4.28 -13.13 7.86
CA VAL A 295 -4.92 -11.97 7.22
C VAL A 295 -5.82 -12.41 6.06
N LEU A 296 -5.32 -13.23 5.15
CA LEU A 296 -6.04 -13.67 3.96
C LEU A 296 -7.26 -14.55 4.29
N GLU A 297 -7.21 -15.33 5.38
CA GLU A 297 -8.35 -16.11 5.87
C GLU A 297 -9.50 -15.20 6.35
N LYS A 298 -9.17 -14.09 7.02
CA LYS A 298 -10.18 -13.10 7.47
C LYS A 298 -10.69 -12.20 6.36
N LEU A 299 -9.94 -12.03 5.29
CA LEU A 299 -10.40 -11.32 4.11
C LEU A 299 -11.38 -12.20 3.32
N ASP A 300 -12.62 -12.24 3.74
CA ASP A 300 -13.75 -12.88 3.07
C ASP A 300 -14.71 -11.85 2.45
N ASP A 301 -15.72 -12.33 1.74
CA ASP A 301 -16.70 -11.47 1.08
C ASP A 301 -17.50 -10.64 2.08
N ALA A 302 -17.72 -11.15 3.31
CA ALA A 302 -18.44 -10.42 4.36
C ALA A 302 -17.64 -9.22 4.85
N LEU A 303 -16.33 -9.40 5.14
CA LEU A 303 -15.47 -8.31 5.53
C LEU A 303 -15.28 -7.29 4.39
N LEU A 304 -15.13 -7.75 3.14
CA LEU A 304 -15.04 -6.84 1.99
C LEU A 304 -16.31 -6.01 1.78
N ALA A 305 -17.48 -6.62 1.98
CA ALA A 305 -18.76 -5.90 1.95
C ALA A 305 -18.86 -4.87 3.08
N ASP A 306 -18.41 -5.21 4.29
CA ASP A 306 -18.39 -4.30 5.44
C ASP A 306 -17.41 -3.14 5.23
N VAL A 307 -16.25 -3.37 4.63
CA VAL A 307 -15.30 -2.31 4.23
C VAL A 307 -15.94 -1.33 3.25
N LYS A 308 -16.72 -1.80 2.26
CA LYS A 308 -17.48 -0.93 1.35
C LYS A 308 -18.52 -0.10 2.09
N ARG A 309 -19.33 -0.75 2.93
CA ARG A 309 -20.35 -0.09 3.76
C ARG A 309 -19.76 0.99 4.66
N LYS A 310 -18.69 0.66 5.39
CA LYS A 310 -17.97 1.61 6.25
C LYS A 310 -17.34 2.74 5.43
N GLY A 311 -16.80 2.44 4.27
CA GLY A 311 -16.33 3.45 3.32
C GLY A 311 -17.42 4.46 2.95
N GLU A 312 -18.58 3.98 2.52
CA GLU A 312 -19.75 4.82 2.20
C GLU A 312 -20.17 5.68 3.39
N MET A 313 -20.19 5.11 4.61
CA MET A 313 -20.48 5.85 5.83
C MET A 313 -19.47 6.96 6.08
N ILE A 314 -18.16 6.69 5.95
CA ILE A 314 -17.08 7.69 6.10
C ILE A 314 -17.27 8.82 5.07
N PHE A 315 -17.43 8.48 3.78
CA PHE A 315 -17.60 9.46 2.71
C PHE A 315 -18.84 10.34 2.93
N SER A 316 -19.98 9.72 3.28
CA SER A 316 -21.23 10.45 3.53
C SER A 316 -21.09 11.43 4.67
N LYS A 317 -20.47 11.00 5.78
CA LYS A 317 -20.33 11.82 7.00
C LYS A 317 -19.36 12.98 6.78
N ILE A 318 -18.18 12.73 6.20
CA ILE A 318 -17.15 13.75 6.00
C ILE A 318 -17.57 14.81 4.97
N LYS A 319 -18.33 14.44 3.94
CA LYS A 319 -18.89 15.43 2.99
C LYS A 319 -19.78 16.49 3.66
N GLY A 320 -20.34 16.19 4.82
CA GLY A 320 -21.13 17.12 5.61
C GLY A 320 -20.34 18.00 6.57
N PHE A 321 -19.04 17.80 6.72
CA PHE A 321 -18.22 18.59 7.63
C PHE A 321 -17.95 19.99 7.06
N GLU A 322 -18.05 21.01 7.91
CA GLU A 322 -17.59 22.35 7.58
C GLU A 322 -16.09 22.32 7.25
N ASN A 323 -15.62 23.16 6.33
CA ASN A 323 -14.22 23.26 5.90
C ASN A 323 -13.70 22.09 5.06
N VAL A 324 -14.54 21.17 4.58
CA VAL A 324 -14.16 20.12 3.64
C VAL A 324 -14.56 20.53 2.22
N VAL A 325 -13.57 20.53 1.31
CA VAL A 325 -13.77 20.84 -0.14
C VAL A 325 -14.11 19.58 -0.91
N SER A 326 -13.34 18.53 -0.68
CA SER A 326 -13.52 17.27 -1.38
C SER A 326 -13.13 16.07 -0.52
N VAL A 327 -13.73 14.91 -0.82
CA VAL A 327 -13.38 13.62 -0.23
C VAL A 327 -13.13 12.64 -1.37
N THR A 328 -11.95 12.05 -1.43
CA THR A 328 -11.51 11.16 -2.50
C THR A 328 -11.08 9.79 -1.95
N GLY A 329 -11.05 8.76 -2.80
CA GLY A 329 -10.61 7.42 -2.41
C GLY A 329 -11.65 6.33 -2.72
N MET A 330 -11.50 5.15 -2.07
CA MET A 330 -12.39 3.99 -2.23
C MET A 330 -12.34 3.12 -0.98
N GLY A 331 -13.49 2.62 -0.54
CA GLY A 331 -13.59 1.82 0.69
C GLY A 331 -13.04 2.59 1.89
N MET A 332 -12.10 2.00 2.60
CA MET A 332 -11.48 2.61 3.80
C MET A 332 -10.10 3.22 3.50
N MET A 333 -9.86 3.69 2.29
CA MET A 333 -8.74 4.53 1.89
C MET A 333 -9.29 5.89 1.48
N VAL A 334 -9.17 6.89 2.36
CA VAL A 334 -9.88 8.18 2.23
C VAL A 334 -8.90 9.34 2.32
N GLY A 335 -9.02 10.29 1.39
CA GLY A 335 -8.32 11.58 1.37
C GLY A 335 -9.30 12.72 1.52
N ILE A 336 -8.98 13.69 2.37
CA ILE A 336 -9.86 14.82 2.70
C ILE A 336 -9.12 16.11 2.37
N GLU A 337 -9.69 16.91 1.51
CA GLU A 337 -9.19 18.23 1.13
C GLU A 337 -9.88 19.31 1.94
N LEU A 338 -9.11 20.24 2.47
CA LEU A 338 -9.59 21.30 3.34
C LEU A 338 -9.67 22.64 2.58
N ALA A 339 -10.68 23.46 2.89
CA ALA A 339 -10.78 24.82 2.36
C ALA A 339 -9.81 25.79 3.05
N LYS A 340 -9.55 25.59 4.35
CA LYS A 340 -8.64 26.39 5.17
C LYS A 340 -7.84 25.49 6.10
N GLY A 341 -6.71 26.02 6.59
CA GLY A 341 -5.80 25.28 7.45
C GLY A 341 -5.00 24.25 6.66
N THR A 342 -4.26 23.39 7.37
CA THR A 342 -3.40 22.37 6.78
C THR A 342 -3.72 20.99 7.33
N SER A 343 -3.45 19.97 6.53
CA SER A 343 -3.56 18.56 6.96
C SER A 343 -2.72 18.27 8.21
N LYS A 344 -1.58 18.93 8.36
CA LYS A 344 -0.69 18.80 9.54
C LYS A 344 -1.34 19.37 10.81
N GLN A 345 -2.02 20.52 10.73
CA GLN A 345 -2.76 21.08 11.87
C GLN A 345 -3.88 20.16 12.32
N VAL A 346 -4.66 19.62 11.37
CA VAL A 346 -5.71 18.63 11.67
C VAL A 346 -5.11 17.37 12.31
N ALA A 347 -4.01 16.83 11.77
CA ALA A 347 -3.38 15.64 12.34
C ALA A 347 -2.86 15.86 13.77
N ALA A 348 -2.29 17.04 14.06
CA ALA A 348 -1.85 17.40 15.40
C ALA A 348 -3.03 17.53 16.37
N SER A 349 -4.10 18.25 16.00
CA SER A 349 -5.32 18.37 16.80
C SER A 349 -6.00 17.00 17.04
N CYS A 350 -6.06 16.14 16.02
CA CYS A 350 -6.55 14.77 16.18
C CYS A 350 -5.74 14.00 17.23
N LEU A 351 -4.41 14.04 17.16
CA LEU A 351 -3.52 13.34 18.08
C LEU A 351 -3.72 13.85 19.54
N GLU A 352 -3.86 15.14 19.73
CA GLU A 352 -4.19 15.74 21.03
C GLU A 352 -5.53 15.23 21.59
N LYS A 353 -6.50 14.97 20.72
CA LYS A 353 -7.85 14.48 21.08
C LYS A 353 -7.98 12.95 21.14
N GLY A 354 -6.89 12.21 20.86
CA GLY A 354 -6.90 10.76 20.94
C GLY A 354 -7.31 10.05 19.63
N LEU A 355 -7.06 10.69 18.48
CA LEU A 355 -7.24 10.07 17.17
C LEU A 355 -5.92 10.16 16.36
N ILE A 356 -5.46 9.06 15.83
CA ILE A 356 -4.29 9.00 14.95
C ILE A 356 -4.76 9.02 13.49
N VAL A 357 -4.35 10.04 12.73
CA VAL A 357 -4.58 10.15 11.28
C VAL A 357 -3.27 10.40 10.56
N LEU A 358 -3.28 10.30 9.23
CA LEU A 358 -2.12 10.55 8.38
C LEU A 358 -2.34 11.81 7.54
N THR A 359 -1.25 12.24 6.89
CA THR A 359 -1.30 13.24 5.82
C THR A 359 -0.81 12.61 4.52
N ALA A 360 -1.32 13.10 3.39
CA ALA A 360 -0.83 12.78 2.05
C ALA A 360 -0.85 14.08 1.24
N HIS A 361 0.34 14.67 1.00
CA HIS A 361 0.45 16.06 0.54
C HIS A 361 -0.39 17.01 1.43
N GLU A 362 -1.28 17.78 0.82
CA GLU A 362 -2.14 18.73 1.53
C GLU A 362 -3.41 18.08 2.14
N LYS A 363 -3.68 16.81 1.87
CA LYS A 363 -4.88 16.13 2.36
C LYS A 363 -4.65 15.41 3.69
N VAL A 364 -5.69 15.36 4.51
CA VAL A 364 -5.78 14.41 5.64
C VAL A 364 -6.12 13.04 5.05
N ARG A 365 -5.38 12.00 5.45
CA ARG A 365 -5.58 10.64 4.97
C ARG A 365 -6.01 9.70 6.09
N LEU A 366 -7.04 8.91 5.83
CA LEU A 366 -7.57 7.90 6.74
C LEU A 366 -7.36 6.51 6.14
N LEU A 367 -6.83 5.61 6.98
CA LEU A 367 -6.60 4.19 6.70
C LEU A 367 -6.94 3.37 7.96
N PRO A 368 -8.18 3.39 8.48
CA PRO A 368 -8.53 2.66 9.69
C PRO A 368 -8.40 1.14 9.50
N PRO A 369 -8.31 0.35 10.59
CA PRO A 369 -8.36 -1.11 10.50
C PRO A 369 -9.64 -1.58 9.80
N LEU A 370 -9.56 -2.60 8.95
CA LEU A 370 -10.71 -3.12 8.21
C LEU A 370 -11.79 -3.67 9.16
N THR A 371 -11.36 -4.14 10.34
CA THR A 371 -12.18 -4.74 11.38
C THR A 371 -12.69 -3.74 12.43
N ILE A 372 -12.45 -2.43 12.26
CA ILE A 372 -12.91 -1.42 13.23
C ILE A 372 -14.43 -1.50 13.46
N SER A 373 -14.88 -1.39 14.70
CA SER A 373 -16.31 -1.34 14.99
C SER A 373 -16.95 -0.02 14.55
N ASP A 374 -18.26 -0.04 14.26
CA ASP A 374 -18.99 1.16 13.88
C ASP A 374 -18.93 2.23 14.98
N GLU A 375 -18.98 1.81 16.25
CA GLU A 375 -18.89 2.70 17.41
C GLU A 375 -17.55 3.47 17.44
N LEU A 376 -16.43 2.76 17.30
CA LEU A 376 -15.11 3.41 17.27
C LEU A 376 -14.90 4.25 16.01
N LEU A 377 -15.47 3.82 14.89
CA LEU A 377 -15.44 4.59 13.65
C LEU A 377 -16.19 5.92 13.81
N GLU A 378 -17.39 5.89 14.33
CA GLU A 378 -18.20 7.10 14.60
C GLU A 378 -17.53 8.03 15.60
N LYS A 379 -16.98 7.49 16.68
CA LYS A 379 -16.23 8.26 17.68
C LYS A 379 -15.00 8.93 17.07
N GLY A 380 -14.23 8.21 16.26
CA GLY A 380 -13.08 8.77 15.56
C GLY A 380 -13.48 9.87 14.57
N LEU A 381 -14.58 9.68 13.82
CA LEU A 381 -15.10 10.69 12.89
C LEU A 381 -15.58 11.96 13.61
N ALA A 382 -16.16 11.84 14.80
CA ALA A 382 -16.53 13.01 15.61
C ALA A 382 -15.31 13.82 16.09
N ILE A 383 -14.23 13.13 16.49
CA ILE A 383 -12.95 13.79 16.83
C ILE A 383 -12.36 14.48 15.61
N LEU A 384 -12.40 13.83 14.44
CA LEU A 384 -11.90 14.39 13.18
C LEU A 384 -12.67 15.65 12.78
N GLU A 385 -14.01 15.64 12.89
CA GLU A 385 -14.86 16.81 12.60
C GLU A 385 -14.47 18.02 13.43
N GLN A 386 -14.30 17.81 14.75
CA GLN A 386 -13.85 18.87 15.66
C GLN A 386 -12.47 19.40 15.27
N ALA A 387 -11.50 18.52 14.96
CA ALA A 387 -10.16 18.93 14.56
C ALA A 387 -10.14 19.71 13.24
N ILE A 388 -10.97 19.33 12.26
CA ILE A 388 -11.14 20.04 10.98
C ILE A 388 -11.73 21.43 11.21
N LYS A 389 -12.72 21.55 12.08
CA LYS A 389 -13.34 22.84 12.44
C LYS A 389 -12.35 23.78 13.15
N GLU A 390 -11.53 23.27 14.06
CA GLU A 390 -10.50 24.06 14.74
C GLU A 390 -9.42 24.57 13.78
N ALA A 391 -9.03 23.77 12.79
CA ALA A 391 -8.04 24.14 11.79
C ALA A 391 -8.53 25.24 10.81
N ALA A 392 -9.83 25.53 10.77
CA ALA A 392 -10.42 26.59 9.95
C ALA A 392 -10.33 27.98 10.58
N ASN A 393 -10.10 28.05 11.90
CA ASN A 393 -10.00 29.26 12.69
C ASN A 393 -8.53 29.68 12.88
#